data_2f30fcb19aea7f29c309235cbdda1070
#
_entry.id   2f30fcb19aea7f29c309235cbdda1070
#
_cell.length_a   1.000
_cell.length_b   1.000
_cell.length_c   1.000
_cell.angle_alpha   90.00
_cell.angle_beta   90.00
_cell.angle_gamma   90.00
#
_symmetry.space_group_name_H-M   'P 1'
#
loop_
_entity.id
_entity.type
_entity.pdbx_description
1 polymer ?
#
loop_
_entity_poly.entity_id
_entity_poly.type
_entity_poly.pdbx_seq_one_letter_code
_entity_poly.pdbx_strand_id
1 'polypeptide(L)'
;AAHWGCGYTPEAAQALIAHAFRTLQLNTLWCCCNDINSQSKRVMEKCGFTHVRTEERPAFTQDADGWTFTGETRLEYIARLSREEWTRQRSE
;
A
#
# COMPACT_ATOMS: atom_id res chain seq x y z
N ALA A 1 -2.97 -11.43 -4.43
CA ALA A 1 -2.84 -9.98 -4.25
C ALA A 1 -1.40 -9.61 -3.97
N ALA A 2 -0.96 -8.48 -4.50
CA ALA A 2 0.38 -7.98 -4.27
C ALA A 2 0.34 -6.83 -3.27
N HIS A 3 1.36 -6.76 -2.44
CA HIS A 3 1.54 -5.70 -1.45
C HIS A 3 2.82 -4.95 -1.74
N TRP A 4 2.82 -3.65 -1.45
CA TRP A 4 4.06 -2.91 -1.44
C TRP A 4 4.19 -2.11 -0.15
N GLY A 5 5.44 -1.73 0.17
CA GLY A 5 5.69 -0.81 1.27
C GLY A 5 5.42 0.63 0.88
N CYS A 6 5.60 1.51 1.84
CA CYS A 6 5.43 2.94 1.67
C CYS A 6 6.78 3.61 1.37
N GLY A 7 6.75 4.81 0.85
CA GLY A 7 7.96 5.59 0.56
C GLY A 7 8.21 5.81 -0.92
N TYR A 8 7.31 5.36 -1.78
CA TYR A 8 7.41 5.63 -3.21
C TYR A 8 6.92 7.04 -3.53
N THR A 9 7.55 7.65 -4.53
CA THR A 9 6.99 8.88 -5.12
C THR A 9 5.72 8.52 -5.89
N PRO A 10 4.82 9.49 -6.13
CA PRO A 10 3.63 9.21 -6.93
C PRO A 10 3.94 8.62 -8.31
N GLU A 11 5.00 9.11 -8.96
CA GLU A 11 5.41 8.62 -10.27
C GLU A 11 5.86 7.16 -10.21
N ALA A 12 6.69 6.82 -9.22
CA ALA A 12 7.16 5.45 -9.04
C ALA A 12 6.00 4.52 -8.70
N ALA A 13 5.08 4.96 -7.86
CA ALA A 13 3.90 4.19 -7.49
C ALA A 13 3.01 3.92 -8.71
N GLN A 14 2.78 4.93 -9.54
CA GLN A 14 1.98 4.76 -10.75
C GLN A 14 2.62 3.80 -11.75
N ALA A 15 3.95 3.85 -11.89
CA ALA A 15 4.67 2.91 -12.74
C ALA A 15 4.54 1.48 -12.25
N LEU A 16 4.64 1.27 -10.95
CA LEU A 16 4.46 -0.04 -10.33
C LEU A 16 3.04 -0.58 -10.52
N ILE A 17 2.04 0.27 -10.34
CA ILE A 17 0.64 -0.09 -10.54
C ILE A 17 0.39 -0.52 -11.98
N ALA A 18 0.88 0.26 -12.94
CA ALA A 18 0.74 -0.06 -14.35
C ALA A 18 1.40 -1.39 -14.70
N HIS A 19 2.60 -1.63 -14.17
CA HIS A 19 3.30 -2.90 -14.37
C HIS A 19 2.49 -4.07 -13.79
N ALA A 20 1.96 -3.91 -12.59
CA ALA A 20 1.19 -4.95 -11.93
C ALA A 20 -0.06 -5.33 -12.72
N PHE A 21 -0.81 -4.35 -13.21
CA PHE A 21 -2.05 -4.63 -13.92
C PHE A 21 -1.84 -5.03 -15.37
N ARG A 22 -0.86 -4.44 -16.06
CA ARG A 22 -0.63 -4.71 -17.48
C ARG A 22 0.25 -5.92 -17.72
N THR A 23 1.35 -6.03 -16.97
CA THR A 23 2.37 -7.05 -17.20
C THR A 23 2.11 -8.29 -16.38
N LEU A 24 1.84 -8.12 -15.09
CA LEU A 24 1.57 -9.24 -14.19
C LEU A 24 0.11 -9.67 -14.20
N GLN A 25 -0.75 -8.87 -14.82
CA GLN A 25 -2.19 -9.14 -14.95
C GLN A 25 -2.90 -9.44 -13.62
N LEU A 26 -2.50 -8.73 -12.58
CA LEU A 26 -3.13 -8.84 -11.28
C LEU A 26 -4.52 -8.20 -11.31
N ASN A 27 -5.43 -8.69 -10.49
CA ASN A 27 -6.79 -8.16 -10.41
C ASN A 27 -6.94 -7.09 -9.34
N THR A 28 -6.16 -7.18 -8.29
CA THR A 28 -6.25 -6.27 -7.14
C THR A 28 -4.87 -6.03 -6.56
N LEU A 29 -4.60 -4.78 -6.22
CA LEU A 29 -3.40 -4.40 -5.47
C LEU A 29 -3.80 -3.95 -4.07
N TRP A 30 -3.03 -4.38 -3.10
CA TRP A 30 -3.18 -3.94 -1.71
C TRP A 30 -1.98 -3.11 -1.33
N CYS A 31 -2.23 -2.03 -0.63
CA CYS A 31 -1.17 -1.17 -0.12
C CYS A 31 -1.45 -0.88 1.35
N CYS A 32 -0.41 -0.87 2.16
CA CYS A 32 -0.56 -0.57 3.57
C CYS A 32 0.58 0.32 4.05
N CYS A 33 0.31 1.12 5.07
CA CYS A 33 1.30 1.97 5.70
C CYS A 33 0.92 2.21 7.15
N ASN A 34 1.84 2.78 7.91
CA ASN A 34 1.54 3.21 9.26
C ASN A 34 0.49 4.32 9.20
N ASP A 35 -0.55 4.25 10.02
CA ASP A 35 -1.66 5.20 10.00
C ASP A 35 -1.22 6.65 10.23
N ILE A 36 -0.11 6.87 10.91
CA ILE A 36 0.42 8.21 11.14
C ILE A 36 1.18 8.78 9.94
N ASN A 37 1.43 7.98 8.90
CA ASN A 37 2.18 8.40 7.73
C ASN A 37 1.24 9.07 6.71
N SER A 38 1.00 10.37 6.92
CA SER A 38 0.09 11.13 6.07
C SER A 38 0.61 11.26 4.63
N GLN A 39 1.91 11.28 4.43
CA GLN A 39 2.50 11.38 3.11
C GLN A 39 2.21 10.13 2.27
N SER A 40 2.36 8.96 2.85
CA SER A 40 2.03 7.70 2.17
C SER A 40 0.54 7.60 1.87
N LYS A 41 -0.32 8.05 2.78
CA LYS A 41 -1.76 8.09 2.54
C LYS A 41 -2.10 8.97 1.35
N ARG A 42 -1.46 10.13 1.21
CA ARG A 42 -1.66 11.02 0.05
C ARG A 42 -1.26 10.36 -1.26
N VAL A 43 -0.13 9.64 -1.26
CA VAL A 43 0.32 8.92 -2.45
C VAL A 43 -0.71 7.86 -2.85
N MET A 44 -1.22 7.11 -1.89
CA MET A 44 -2.26 6.11 -2.14
C MET A 44 -3.51 6.75 -2.74
N GLU A 45 -3.96 7.87 -2.17
CA GLU A 45 -5.14 8.57 -2.66
C GLU A 45 -4.94 9.07 -4.09
N LYS A 46 -3.78 9.64 -4.39
CA LYS A 46 -3.46 10.11 -5.73
C LYS A 46 -3.42 8.98 -6.75
N CYS A 47 -3.03 7.80 -6.33
CA CYS A 47 -3.01 6.63 -7.18
C CYS A 47 -4.39 5.97 -7.31
N GLY A 48 -5.38 6.44 -6.58
CA GLY A 48 -6.75 5.95 -6.69
C GLY A 48 -7.10 4.81 -5.74
N PHE A 49 -6.25 4.51 -4.77
CA PHE A 49 -6.54 3.49 -3.78
C PHE A 49 -7.69 3.92 -2.88
N THR A 50 -8.51 2.95 -2.49
CA THR A 50 -9.61 3.16 -1.56
C THR A 50 -9.25 2.57 -0.20
N HIS A 51 -9.43 3.36 0.85
CA HIS A 51 -9.22 2.88 2.22
C HIS A 51 -10.23 1.77 2.54
N VAL A 52 -9.73 0.63 2.96
CA VAL A 52 -10.56 -0.52 3.33
C VAL A 52 -10.78 -0.57 4.82
N ARG A 53 -9.68 -0.54 5.59
CA ARG A 53 -9.75 -0.57 7.05
C ARG A 53 -8.42 -0.13 7.64
N THR A 54 -8.45 0.14 8.94
CA THR A 54 -7.24 0.36 9.74
C THR A 54 -7.19 -0.74 10.79
N GLU A 55 -6.08 -1.44 10.89
CA GLU A 55 -5.91 -2.55 11.82
C GLU A 55 -4.82 -2.25 12.83
N GLU A 56 -5.02 -2.72 14.06
CA GLU A 56 -4.00 -2.69 15.09
C GLU A 56 -3.10 -3.91 14.91
N ARG A 57 -1.80 -3.68 14.77
CA ARG A 57 -0.84 -4.76 14.59
C ARG A 57 0.34 -4.61 15.55
N PRO A 58 0.94 -5.74 15.98
CA PRO A 58 2.15 -5.67 16.79
C PRO A 58 3.28 -4.99 16.01
N ALA A 59 4.05 -4.16 16.71
CA ALA A 59 5.22 -3.52 16.14
C ALA A 59 6.45 -4.37 16.42
N PHE A 60 7.25 -4.61 15.38
CA PHE A 60 8.49 -5.40 15.48
C PHE A 60 9.67 -4.57 15.01
N THR A 61 10.83 -4.85 15.59
CA THR A 61 12.10 -4.34 15.09
C THR A 61 12.91 -5.51 14.56
N GLN A 62 13.72 -5.24 13.55
CA GLN A 62 14.64 -6.22 12.97
C GLN A 62 16.05 -5.90 13.38
N ASP A 63 16.77 -6.90 13.87
CA ASP A 63 18.19 -6.81 14.22
C ASP A 63 18.94 -8.03 13.68
N ALA A 64 20.20 -8.21 14.13
CA ALA A 64 21.04 -9.31 13.66
C ALA A 64 20.48 -10.69 14.05
N ASP A 65 19.68 -10.76 15.10
CA ASP A 65 19.09 -12.01 15.60
C ASP A 65 17.70 -12.28 15.04
N GLY A 66 17.16 -11.37 14.23
CA GLY A 66 15.85 -11.50 13.61
C GLY A 66 14.86 -10.45 14.07
N TRP A 67 13.59 -10.81 14.10
CA TRP A 67 12.51 -9.89 14.46
C TRP A 67 12.19 -9.99 15.95
N THR A 68 12.07 -8.83 16.59
CA THR A 68 11.73 -8.74 18.01
C THR A 68 10.50 -7.88 18.20
N PHE A 69 9.53 -8.39 18.98
CA PHE A 69 8.34 -7.63 19.34
C PHE A 69 8.72 -6.50 20.31
N THR A 70 8.33 -5.27 19.97
CA THR A 70 8.70 -4.09 20.75
C THR A 70 7.86 -3.92 22.02
N GLY A 71 6.78 -4.69 22.16
CA GLY A 71 5.82 -4.53 23.25
C GLY A 71 4.76 -3.48 22.98
N GLU A 72 4.78 -2.87 21.79
CA GLU A 72 3.83 -1.84 21.39
C GLU A 72 3.03 -2.32 20.19
N THR A 73 1.89 -1.68 19.96
CA THR A 73 1.10 -1.87 18.76
C THR A 73 1.05 -0.59 17.97
N ARG A 74 0.76 -0.70 16.68
CA ARG A 74 0.56 0.45 15.81
C ARG A 74 -0.62 0.20 14.90
N LEU A 75 -1.23 1.26 14.42
CA LEU A 75 -2.33 1.20 13.49
C LEU A 75 -1.78 1.15 12.07
N GLU A 76 -2.28 0.21 11.30
CA GLU A 76 -1.90 0.03 9.90
C GLU A 76 -3.07 0.42 9.00
N TYR A 77 -2.83 1.40 8.15
CA TYR A 77 -3.79 1.88 7.16
C TYR A 77 -3.73 0.97 5.93
N ILE A 78 -4.84 0.36 5.58
CA ILE A 78 -4.91 -0.62 4.50
C ILE A 78 -5.82 -0.10 3.40
N ALA A 79 -5.32 -0.08 2.17
CA ALA A 79 -6.05 0.40 1.01
C ALA A 79 -5.95 -0.58 -0.15
N ARG A 80 -6.87 -0.47 -1.09
CA ARG A 80 -7.02 -1.40 -2.21
C ARG A 80 -7.31 -0.65 -3.49
N LEU A 81 -6.78 -1.18 -4.59
CA LEU A 81 -7.11 -0.71 -5.94
C LEU A 81 -7.36 -1.94 -6.82
N SER A 82 -8.54 -2.03 -7.40
CA SER A 82 -8.85 -3.10 -8.34
C SER A 82 -8.45 -2.70 -9.76
N ARG A 83 -8.25 -3.71 -10.63
CA ARG A 83 -7.98 -3.47 -12.05
C ARG A 83 -9.11 -2.66 -12.70
N GLU A 84 -10.35 -2.98 -12.37
CA GLU A 84 -11.51 -2.28 -12.91
C GLU A 84 -11.47 -0.79 -12.56
N GLU A 85 -11.20 -0.47 -11.31
CA GLU A 85 -11.08 0.91 -10.86
C GLU A 85 -9.92 1.63 -11.54
N TRP A 86 -8.78 0.96 -11.67
CA TRP A 86 -7.61 1.53 -12.33
C TRP A 86 -7.88 1.81 -13.81
N THR A 87 -8.53 0.88 -14.51
CA THR A 87 -8.89 1.05 -15.91
C THR A 87 -9.85 2.20 -16.11
N ARG A 88 -10.83 2.34 -15.22
CA ARG A 88 -11.81 3.42 -15.25
C ARG A 88 -11.15 4.78 -15.06
N GLN A 89 -10.21 4.89 -14.15
CA GLN A 89 -9.47 6.12 -13.92
C GLN A 89 -8.67 6.57 -15.13
N ARG A 90 -8.20 5.62 -15.92
CA ARG A 90 -7.36 5.90 -17.10
C ARG A 90 -8.17 6.16 -18.36
N SER A 91 -9.46 5.97 -18.32
CA SER A 91 -10.33 6.12 -19.50
C SER A 91 -10.71 7.56 -19.82
N GLU A 92 -10.29 8.49 -18.99
CA GLU A 92 -10.59 9.91 -19.19
C GLU A 92 -9.64 10.58 -20.15
#